data_a8ec314a65dea0d1cce9ce9a36d0f947
#
_entry.id   a8ec314a65dea0d1cce9ce9a36d0f947
#
_cell.length_a   1.000
_cell.length_b   1.000
_cell.length_c   1.000
_cell.angle_alpha   90.00
_cell.angle_beta   90.00
_cell.angle_gamma   90.00
#
_symmetry.space_group_name_H-M   'P 1'
#
loop_
_entity.id
_entity.type
_entity.pdbx_description
1 polymer ?
#
loop_
_entity_poly.entity_id
_entity_poly.type
_entity_poly.pdbx_seq_one_letter_code
_entity_poly.pdbx_strand_id
1 'polypeptide(L)'
;MLRYTLILLLMTSAYVKAQKIYTVDYQSQADVKVFVVKYESQADLKVYKVKYESQAGNNDGKWFFVNYQSQAQKKIFFVDYESQADVKVFFVNYESQAGWRNNAKKQFFY
;
A
#
# COMPACT_ATOMS: atom_id res chain seq x y z
N MET A 1 5.12 35.32 24.57
CA MET A 1 4.24 35.75 23.51
C MET A 1 4.47 34.99 22.22
N LEU A 2 5.69 34.89 21.78
CA LEU A 2 6.01 34.25 20.53
C LEU A 2 5.92 32.71 20.56
N ARG A 3 5.92 32.18 21.75
CA ARG A 3 5.92 30.74 21.96
C ARG A 3 4.63 30.05 21.52
N TYR A 4 3.58 30.78 21.28
CA TYR A 4 2.29 30.22 20.90
C TYR A 4 2.29 29.65 19.48
N THR A 5 3.10 30.21 18.61
CA THR A 5 3.19 29.76 17.24
C THR A 5 3.83 28.39 17.13
N LEU A 6 4.70 28.01 18.04
CA LEU A 6 5.36 26.71 18.02
C LEU A 6 4.39 25.57 18.28
N ILE A 7 3.38 25.79 19.10
CA ILE A 7 2.39 24.79 19.42
C ILE A 7 1.57 24.43 18.19
N LEU A 8 1.25 25.43 17.38
CA LEU A 8 0.48 25.20 16.16
C LEU A 8 1.23 24.33 15.17
N LEU A 9 2.53 24.45 15.08
CA LEU A 9 3.33 23.66 14.17
C LEU A 9 3.30 22.16 14.51
N LEU A 10 3.25 21.84 15.79
CA LEU A 10 3.21 20.45 16.23
C LEU A 10 1.91 19.75 15.85
N MET A 11 0.83 20.50 15.68
CA MET A 11 -0.47 19.94 15.37
C MET A 11 -0.61 19.51 13.92
N THR A 12 0.32 19.88 13.06
CA THR A 12 0.24 19.57 11.64
C THR A 12 0.93 18.27 11.26
N SER A 13 1.60 17.61 12.20
CA SER A 13 2.46 16.47 11.89
C SER A 13 1.77 15.11 11.93
N ALA A 14 0.59 15.01 12.52
CA ALA A 14 -0.10 13.74 12.70
C ALA A 14 -0.95 13.38 11.47
N TYR A 15 -0.30 12.95 10.42
CA TYR A 15 -0.99 12.59 9.19
C TYR A 15 -0.75 11.14 8.83
N VAL A 16 -1.82 10.33 8.87
CA VAL A 16 -1.77 8.91 8.52
C VAL A 16 -2.49 8.71 7.19
N LYS A 17 -1.82 8.06 6.25
CA LYS A 17 -2.42 7.73 4.96
C LYS A 17 -2.88 6.29 4.95
N ALA A 18 -4.18 6.09 4.92
CA ALA A 18 -4.76 4.75 4.75
C ALA A 18 -4.46 4.23 3.34
N GLN A 19 -4.06 2.98 3.24
CA GLN A 19 -3.76 2.36 1.95
C GLN A 19 -5.03 1.93 1.22
N LYS A 20 -5.55 2.85 0.43
CA LYS A 20 -6.68 2.62 -0.46
C LYS A 20 -6.14 2.35 -1.85
N ILE A 21 -6.40 1.16 -2.36
CA ILE A 21 -5.79 0.63 -3.58
C ILE A 21 -6.83 0.54 -4.69
N TYR A 22 -6.50 1.07 -5.84
CA TYR A 22 -7.32 0.92 -7.05
C TYR A 22 -6.53 0.15 -8.10
N THR A 23 -7.16 -0.87 -8.70
CA THR A 23 -6.55 -1.66 -9.76
C THR A 23 -6.91 -1.06 -11.10
N VAL A 24 -5.90 -0.61 -11.86
CA VAL A 24 -6.09 -0.04 -13.19
C VAL A 24 -6.04 -1.12 -14.25
N ASP A 25 -6.65 -0.84 -15.41
CA ASP A 25 -6.74 -1.79 -16.53
C ASP A 25 -5.50 -1.75 -17.43
N TYR A 26 -4.74 -0.66 -17.39
CA TYR A 26 -3.58 -0.48 -18.25
C TYR A 26 -2.36 -0.11 -17.44
N GLN A 27 -1.23 -0.72 -17.82
CA GLN A 27 0.04 -0.52 -17.12
C GLN A 27 0.45 0.95 -17.06
N SER A 28 0.18 1.72 -18.11
CA SER A 28 0.54 3.13 -18.21
C SER A 28 -0.16 4.01 -17.16
N GLN A 29 -1.23 3.52 -16.57
CA GLN A 29 -1.99 4.26 -15.56
C GLN A 29 -1.57 3.96 -14.13
N ALA A 30 -0.69 2.99 -13.94
CA ALA A 30 -0.34 2.51 -12.60
C ALA A 30 0.78 3.32 -11.97
N ASP A 31 0.68 3.49 -10.63
CA ASP A 31 1.79 4.00 -9.83
C ASP A 31 2.78 2.88 -9.54
N VAL A 32 2.29 1.66 -9.36
CA VAL A 32 3.11 0.48 -9.01
C VAL A 32 2.65 -0.73 -9.82
N LYS A 33 3.61 -1.45 -10.38
CA LYS A 33 3.35 -2.73 -11.05
C LYS A 33 3.57 -3.86 -10.07
N VAL A 34 2.59 -4.72 -9.93
CA VAL A 34 2.54 -5.76 -8.90
C VAL A 34 2.44 -7.13 -9.53
N PHE A 35 3.27 -8.07 -9.06
CA PHE A 35 3.17 -9.48 -9.44
C PHE A 35 2.77 -10.30 -8.21
N VAL A 36 1.75 -11.15 -8.37
CA VAL A 36 1.28 -12.03 -7.28
C VAL A 36 2.08 -13.33 -7.33
N VAL A 37 2.84 -13.61 -6.27
CA VAL A 37 3.63 -14.83 -6.19
C VAL A 37 2.82 -15.96 -5.58
N LYS A 38 3.24 -17.21 -5.85
CA LYS A 38 2.56 -18.41 -5.38
C LYS A 38 2.95 -18.78 -3.95
N TYR A 39 4.15 -18.39 -3.52
CA TYR A 39 4.69 -18.78 -2.23
C TYR A 39 5.11 -17.55 -1.44
N GLU A 40 4.83 -17.57 -0.15
CA GLU A 40 5.15 -16.47 0.76
C GLU A 40 6.64 -16.10 0.72
N SER A 41 7.51 -17.10 0.62
CA SER A 41 8.97 -16.88 0.60
C SER A 41 9.45 -16.05 -0.58
N GLN A 42 8.66 -15.89 -1.62
CA GLN A 42 9.01 -15.13 -2.82
C GLN A 42 8.53 -13.69 -2.77
N ALA A 43 7.72 -13.34 -1.78
CA ALA A 43 7.08 -12.02 -1.72
C ALA A 43 8.00 -10.94 -1.17
N ASP A 44 7.85 -9.73 -1.70
CA ASP A 44 8.39 -8.51 -1.09
C ASP A 44 7.46 -8.02 0.01
N LEU A 45 6.15 -8.18 -0.19
CA LEU A 45 5.10 -7.71 0.71
C LEU A 45 4.02 -8.78 0.86
N LYS A 46 3.66 -9.07 2.10
CA LYS A 46 2.50 -9.90 2.42
C LYS A 46 1.31 -8.99 2.61
N VAL A 47 0.26 -9.20 1.82
CA VAL A 47 -0.91 -8.32 1.78
C VAL A 47 -2.12 -9.01 2.37
N TYR A 48 -2.79 -8.33 3.29
CA TYR A 48 -4.10 -8.73 3.79
C TYR A 48 -5.13 -7.73 3.25
N LYS A 49 -6.16 -8.26 2.58
CA LYS A 49 -7.26 -7.43 2.07
C LYS A 49 -8.22 -7.15 3.21
N VAL A 50 -8.25 -5.91 3.68
CA VAL A 50 -9.17 -5.54 4.74
C VAL A 50 -10.56 -5.32 4.18
N LYS A 51 -11.57 -5.54 5.01
CA LYS A 51 -12.96 -5.47 4.62
C LYS A 51 -13.50 -4.05 4.65
N TYR A 52 -13.00 -3.24 5.56
CA TYR A 52 -13.47 -1.87 5.77
C TYR A 52 -12.33 -0.87 5.65
N GLU A 53 -12.64 0.32 5.13
CA GLU A 53 -11.65 1.38 4.95
C GLU A 53 -10.90 1.72 6.24
N SER A 54 -11.61 1.72 7.37
CA SER A 54 -11.01 2.03 8.68
C SER A 54 -9.92 1.05 9.10
N GLN A 55 -9.87 -0.13 8.48
CA GLN A 55 -8.87 -1.15 8.77
C GLN A 55 -7.62 -1.03 7.90
N ALA A 56 -7.66 -0.17 6.88
CA ALA A 56 -6.52 0.02 5.99
C ALA A 56 -5.32 0.56 6.78
N GLY A 57 -4.15 -0.01 6.49
CA GLY A 57 -2.94 0.35 7.21
C GLY A 57 -2.17 1.50 6.58
N ASN A 58 -1.10 1.89 7.25
CA ASN A 58 -0.18 2.90 6.76
C ASN A 58 1.08 2.21 6.23
N ASN A 59 1.00 1.72 5.00
CA ASN A 59 2.09 1.03 4.31
C ASN A 59 2.63 -0.19 5.08
N ASP A 60 1.71 -1.01 5.57
CA ASP A 60 2.03 -2.22 6.34
C ASP A 60 1.40 -3.49 5.75
N GLY A 61 0.91 -3.43 4.51
CA GLY A 61 0.31 -4.57 3.83
C GLY A 61 -1.18 -4.74 4.05
N LYS A 62 -1.82 -3.87 4.79
CA LYS A 62 -3.27 -3.90 4.98
C LYS A 62 -3.92 -2.99 3.97
N TRP A 63 -4.44 -3.60 2.90
CA TRP A 63 -4.98 -2.88 1.76
C TRP A 63 -6.49 -2.89 1.75
N PHE A 64 -7.10 -1.72 1.52
CA PHE A 64 -8.51 -1.60 1.22
C PHE A 64 -8.66 -1.29 -0.27
N PHE A 65 -9.31 -2.16 -1.01
CA PHE A 65 -9.55 -1.96 -2.44
C PHE A 65 -10.75 -1.06 -2.64
N VAL A 66 -10.55 0.02 -3.42
CA VAL A 66 -11.62 0.96 -3.74
C VAL A 66 -12.13 0.73 -5.16
N ASN A 67 -13.37 1.18 -5.41
CA ASN A 67 -14.03 0.97 -6.70
C ASN A 67 -13.81 2.12 -7.69
N TYR A 68 -13.32 3.26 -7.21
CA TYR A 68 -13.14 4.44 -8.03
C TYR A 68 -11.71 4.97 -7.90
N GLN A 69 -11.14 5.34 -9.04
CA GLN A 69 -9.77 5.85 -9.10
C GLN A 69 -9.57 7.08 -8.21
N SER A 70 -10.57 7.95 -8.13
CA SER A 70 -10.49 9.18 -7.33
C SER A 70 -10.33 8.94 -5.83
N GLN A 71 -10.64 7.72 -5.36
CA GLN A 71 -10.52 7.36 -3.95
C GLN A 71 -9.18 6.71 -3.61
N ALA A 72 -8.35 6.43 -4.62
CA ALA A 72 -7.13 5.65 -4.42
C ALA A 72 -6.01 6.47 -3.79
N GLN A 73 -5.29 5.84 -2.86
CA GLN A 73 -4.01 6.33 -2.39
C GLN A 73 -2.91 5.87 -3.36
N LYS A 74 -3.03 4.64 -3.88
CA LYS A 74 -2.15 4.09 -4.91
C LYS A 74 -2.94 3.35 -5.97
N LYS A 75 -2.52 3.52 -7.22
CA LYS A 75 -3.06 2.77 -8.35
C LYS A 75 -2.06 1.69 -8.72
N ILE A 76 -2.54 0.45 -8.81
CA ILE A 76 -1.68 -0.68 -9.15
C ILE A 76 -2.15 -1.36 -10.43
N PHE A 77 -1.20 -1.99 -11.12
CA PHE A 77 -1.49 -2.85 -12.25
C PHE A 77 -0.86 -4.22 -11.98
N PHE A 78 -1.67 -5.28 -12.08
CA PHE A 78 -1.17 -6.64 -11.91
C PHE A 78 -0.52 -7.09 -13.21
N VAL A 79 0.78 -7.37 -13.16
CA VAL A 79 1.53 -7.86 -14.32
C VAL A 79 1.50 -9.38 -14.37
N ASP A 80 1.68 -9.93 -15.60
CA ASP A 80 1.64 -11.36 -15.81
C ASP A 80 2.97 -12.05 -15.54
N TYR A 81 4.06 -11.30 -15.57
CA TYR A 81 5.42 -11.85 -15.42
C TYR A 81 6.16 -11.14 -14.30
N GLU A 82 6.87 -11.92 -13.50
CA GLU A 82 7.64 -11.41 -12.36
C GLU A 82 8.63 -10.32 -12.76
N SER A 83 9.28 -10.48 -13.92
CA SER A 83 10.29 -9.54 -14.41
C SER A 83 9.75 -8.13 -14.66
N GLN A 84 8.44 -7.98 -14.79
CA GLN A 84 7.79 -6.69 -15.05
C GLN A 84 7.38 -5.96 -13.77
N ALA A 85 7.48 -6.62 -12.63
CA ALA A 85 6.95 -6.07 -11.37
C ALA A 85 7.90 -5.12 -10.68
N ASP A 86 7.33 -4.10 -10.06
CA ASP A 86 8.04 -3.27 -9.10
C ASP A 86 8.07 -3.95 -7.73
N VAL A 87 6.95 -4.59 -7.36
CA VAL A 87 6.77 -5.25 -6.06
C VAL A 87 6.09 -6.60 -6.25
N LYS A 88 6.60 -7.62 -5.59
CA LYS A 88 6.00 -8.96 -5.58
C LYS A 88 5.18 -9.11 -4.30
N VAL A 89 3.93 -9.51 -4.43
CA VAL A 89 3.03 -9.65 -3.29
C VAL A 89 2.53 -11.07 -3.12
N PHE A 90 2.26 -11.44 -1.88
CA PHE A 90 1.59 -12.68 -1.51
C PHE A 90 0.40 -12.31 -0.63
N PHE A 91 -0.81 -12.77 -1.02
CA PHE A 91 -2.01 -12.48 -0.24
C PHE A 91 -2.13 -13.47 0.91
N VAL A 92 -2.24 -12.94 2.12
CA VAL A 92 -2.38 -13.74 3.33
C VAL A 92 -3.82 -13.77 3.81
N ASN A 93 -4.16 -14.78 4.60
CA ASN A 93 -5.53 -15.01 5.07
C ASN A 93 -5.83 -14.33 6.41
N TYR A 94 -4.81 -13.91 7.14
CA TYR A 94 -4.97 -13.31 8.46
C TYR A 94 -4.25 -11.98 8.54
N GLU A 95 -4.88 -11.02 9.20
CA GLU A 95 -4.35 -9.66 9.33
C GLU A 95 -2.96 -9.64 9.98
N SER A 96 -2.75 -10.50 10.97
CA SER A 96 -1.47 -10.59 11.69
C SER A 96 -0.29 -11.02 10.84
N GLN A 97 -0.56 -11.59 9.66
CA GLN A 97 0.47 -12.06 8.75
C GLN A 97 0.92 -11.00 7.74
N ALA A 98 0.21 -9.87 7.67
CA ALA A 98 0.55 -8.81 6.73
C ALA A 98 1.86 -8.11 7.12
N GLY A 99 2.59 -7.67 6.11
CA GLY A 99 3.79 -6.88 6.36
C GLY A 99 4.86 -7.04 5.29
N TRP A 100 5.82 -6.13 5.32
CA TRP A 100 6.94 -6.13 4.40
C TRP A 100 7.94 -7.22 4.75
N ARG A 101 8.38 -7.95 3.73
CA ARG A 101 9.52 -8.88 3.83
C ARG A 101 10.79 -8.24 3.25
N ASN A 102 10.64 -7.41 2.23
CA ASN A 102 11.75 -6.69 1.61
C ASN A 102 11.54 -5.19 1.78
N ASN A 103 12.16 -4.61 2.79
CA ASN A 103 11.99 -3.20 3.12
C ASN A 103 12.53 -2.26 2.04
N ALA A 104 13.41 -2.72 1.17
CA ALA A 104 13.92 -1.93 0.07
C ALA A 104 12.82 -1.53 -0.92
N LYS A 105 11.74 -2.30 -0.98
CA LYS A 105 10.61 -2.04 -1.89
C LYS A 105 9.52 -1.18 -1.26
N LYS A 106 9.62 -0.89 0.01
CA LYS A 106 8.58 -0.18 0.75
C LYS A 106 8.27 1.20 0.18
N GLN A 107 9.27 1.84 -0.39
CA GLN A 107 9.14 3.17 -0.98
C GLN A 107 8.11 3.26 -2.10
N PHE A 108 7.83 2.15 -2.79
CA PHE A 108 6.84 2.16 -3.87
C PHE A 108 5.43 2.48 -3.41
N PHE A 109 5.17 2.31 -2.13
CA PHE A 109 3.83 2.50 -1.56
C PHE A 109 3.71 3.71 -0.62
N TYR A 110 4.70 4.55 -0.59
CA TYR A 110 4.58 5.83 0.12
C TYR A 110 3.79 6.87 -0.65
#